data_168a424713d4e9d4ef76b34a22fdfba3
#
_entry.id   168a424713d4e9d4ef76b34a22fdfba3
#
_cell.length_a   1.000
_cell.length_b   1.000
_cell.length_c   1.000
_cell.angle_alpha   90.00
_cell.angle_beta   90.00
_cell.angle_gamma   90.00
#
_symmetry.space_group_name_H-M   'P 1'
#
loop_
_entity.id
_entity.type
_entity.pdbx_description
1 polymer ?
#
loop_
_entity_poly.entity_id
_entity_poly.type
_entity_poly.pdbx_seq_one_letter_code
_entity_poly.pdbx_strand_id
1 'polypeptide(L)'
;MYLENLKNVKILLICSIAILLLSCANKANSTASLDSINYLSGGEGDWVVKIDNLTINKSIFDSDLTASMKYQGANDEQISLAKNDNATKQYYSEVLIRDVLLLKKAEEDKFFETEEAKSIINAAMRTLKAQYYLQRLILEASKNIPDPTPEQARAFFEQAKDQISQMYGITNYNTQTMTTINQLYKVAYSEQLVQRDITDLKDKAIIERNNSVLGEASMMSPLQQLQQGMQTNLLPRGN
;
A
#
# COMPACT_ATOMS: atom_id res chain seq x y z
N MET A 1 -20.27 16.44 12.84
CA MET A 1 -20.30 15.23 11.98
C MET A 1 -19.14 15.12 11.01
N TYR A 2 -18.51 16.20 10.54
CA TYR A 2 -17.31 16.16 9.67
C TYR A 2 -15.98 15.85 10.39
N LEU A 3 -15.89 16.15 11.68
CA LEU A 3 -14.65 15.99 12.48
C LEU A 3 -14.42 14.54 12.99
N GLU A 4 -15.43 13.69 13.00
CA GLU A 4 -15.28 12.28 13.40
C GLU A 4 -14.67 11.42 12.29
N ASN A 5 -14.92 11.76 11.02
CA ASN A 5 -14.32 11.05 9.89
C ASN A 5 -12.79 11.27 9.78
N LEU A 6 -12.30 12.42 10.23
CA LEU A 6 -10.86 12.72 10.28
C LEU A 6 -10.11 11.89 11.34
N LYS A 7 -10.77 11.49 12.42
CA LYS A 7 -10.15 10.61 13.44
C LYS A 7 -9.93 9.19 12.92
N ASN A 8 -10.86 8.68 12.11
CA ASN A 8 -10.76 7.34 11.52
C ASN A 8 -9.68 7.25 10.43
N VAL A 9 -9.44 8.33 9.69
CA VAL A 9 -8.31 8.42 8.73
C VAL A 9 -6.96 8.38 9.45
N LYS A 10 -6.83 8.99 10.63
CA LYS A 10 -5.59 8.95 11.43
C LYS A 10 -5.25 7.55 11.96
N ILE A 11 -6.23 6.71 12.25
CA ILE A 11 -6.04 5.34 12.78
C ILE A 11 -5.61 4.39 11.66
N LEU A 12 -6.10 4.56 10.43
CA LEU A 12 -5.70 3.75 9.27
C LEU A 12 -4.24 3.99 8.84
N LEU A 13 -3.71 5.19 9.07
CA LEU A 13 -2.33 5.56 8.74
C LEU A 13 -1.27 4.84 9.61
N ILE A 14 -1.63 4.39 10.79
CA ILE A 14 -0.70 3.83 11.78
C ILE A 14 -0.57 2.30 11.65
N CYS A 15 -1.56 1.60 11.13
CA CYS A 15 -1.56 0.13 11.08
C CYS A 15 -0.86 -0.50 9.87
N SER A 16 -0.58 0.26 8.81
CA SER A 16 0.00 -0.29 7.57
C SER A 16 1.53 -0.43 7.57
N ILE A 17 2.24 0.07 8.59
CA ILE A 17 3.73 0.13 8.62
C ILE A 17 4.36 -1.09 9.31
N ALA A 18 3.59 -1.95 9.98
CA ALA A 18 4.14 -2.97 10.89
C ALA A 18 4.33 -4.38 10.30
N ILE A 19 4.10 -4.64 9.01
CA ILE A 19 4.06 -6.03 8.47
C ILE A 19 5.10 -6.30 7.37
N LEU A 20 6.35 -5.85 7.52
CA LEU A 20 7.40 -6.26 6.58
C LEU A 20 8.73 -6.53 7.26
N LEU A 21 8.77 -7.52 8.12
CA LEU A 21 10.05 -8.12 8.50
C LEU A 21 9.82 -9.61 8.77
N LEU A 22 10.23 -10.48 7.86
CA LEU A 22 10.85 -11.80 8.07
C LEU A 22 10.81 -12.66 6.80
N SER A 23 11.92 -12.80 6.12
CA SER A 23 12.46 -14.08 5.68
C SER A 23 13.76 -13.92 4.86
N CYS A 24 14.71 -14.81 5.14
CA CYS A 24 16.11 -14.78 4.72
C CYS A 24 16.40 -15.36 3.33
N ALA A 25 17.34 -14.75 2.68
CA ALA A 25 18.57 -15.13 1.97
C ALA A 25 18.49 -15.76 0.57
N ASN A 26 19.05 -15.05 -0.42
CA ASN A 26 20.23 -15.44 -1.20
C ASN A 26 20.66 -14.35 -2.22
N LYS A 27 21.96 -14.34 -2.54
CA LYS A 27 22.74 -13.28 -3.14
C LYS A 27 22.26 -12.78 -4.51
N ALA A 28 22.09 -11.47 -4.64
CA ALA A 28 22.22 -10.75 -5.88
C ALA A 28 22.79 -9.34 -5.58
N ASN A 29 23.86 -8.98 -6.29
CA ASN A 29 24.51 -7.67 -6.18
C ASN A 29 23.57 -6.56 -6.68
N SER A 30 23.13 -5.67 -5.81
CA SER A 30 22.67 -4.35 -6.20
C SER A 30 23.10 -3.35 -5.13
N THR A 31 23.84 -2.35 -5.58
CA THR A 31 24.14 -1.14 -4.80
C THR A 31 22.83 -0.41 -4.56
N ALA A 32 22.23 -0.61 -3.40
CA ALA A 32 21.20 0.29 -2.87
C ALA A 32 21.94 1.54 -2.38
N SER A 33 22.20 2.45 -3.32
CA SER A 33 22.80 3.75 -3.06
C SER A 33 21.72 4.70 -2.53
N LEU A 34 22.13 5.82 -1.94
CA LEU A 34 21.34 6.98 -1.45
C LEU A 34 20.33 7.57 -2.42
N ASP A 35 20.02 6.93 -3.53
CA ASP A 35 19.00 7.36 -4.50
C ASP A 35 17.64 7.57 -3.83
N SER A 36 17.38 6.90 -2.68
CA SER A 36 16.19 7.09 -1.88
C SER A 36 16.08 8.46 -1.17
N ILE A 37 17.17 9.24 -1.09
CA ILE A 37 17.18 10.61 -0.54
C ILE A 37 17.47 11.63 -1.63
N ASN A 38 18.29 11.30 -2.60
CA ASN A 38 18.77 12.24 -3.62
C ASN A 38 17.64 12.84 -4.46
N TYR A 39 16.56 12.07 -4.71
CA TYR A 39 15.41 12.57 -5.46
C TYR A 39 14.65 13.69 -4.71
N LEU A 40 14.85 13.81 -3.39
CA LEU A 40 14.26 14.87 -2.57
C LEU A 40 15.01 16.20 -2.71
N SER A 41 16.19 16.22 -3.32
CA SER A 41 17.02 17.42 -3.44
C SER A 41 16.53 18.34 -4.55
N GLY A 42 16.45 19.62 -4.25
CA GLY A 42 16.13 20.68 -5.22
C GLY A 42 14.64 20.88 -5.45
N GLY A 43 14.26 21.09 -6.72
CA GLY A 43 12.88 21.42 -7.12
C GLY A 43 12.65 22.94 -7.20
N GLU A 44 11.43 23.32 -7.59
CA GLU A 44 10.99 24.71 -7.75
C GLU A 44 10.23 25.21 -6.52
N GLY A 45 10.17 26.54 -6.39
CA GLY A 45 9.49 27.23 -5.30
C GLY A 45 10.34 27.38 -4.05
N ASP A 46 9.75 27.93 -3.00
CA ASP A 46 10.42 28.14 -1.72
C ASP A 46 10.79 26.80 -1.06
N TRP A 47 11.86 26.83 -0.27
CA TRP A 47 12.22 25.67 0.53
C TRP A 47 11.17 25.39 1.61
N VAL A 48 10.91 24.12 1.85
CA VAL A 48 9.98 23.63 2.88
C VAL A 48 10.75 23.02 4.03
N VAL A 49 11.76 22.20 3.72
CA VAL A 49 12.60 21.52 4.72
C VAL A 49 14.06 21.62 4.31
N LYS A 50 14.92 21.89 5.29
CA LYS A 50 16.39 21.80 5.16
C LYS A 50 16.94 20.85 6.20
N ILE A 51 17.75 19.88 5.75
CA ILE A 51 18.40 18.90 6.61
C ILE A 51 19.86 18.84 6.17
N ASP A 52 20.75 19.45 6.93
CA ASP A 52 22.16 19.64 6.57
C ASP A 52 22.30 20.29 5.18
N ASN A 53 22.90 19.55 4.23
CA ASN A 53 23.08 19.99 2.84
C ASN A 53 21.88 19.65 1.91
N LEU A 54 20.89 18.93 2.39
CA LEU A 54 19.68 18.61 1.63
C LEU A 54 18.68 19.77 1.78
N THR A 55 18.24 20.33 0.64
CA THR A 55 17.15 21.32 0.59
C THR A 55 16.00 20.75 -0.22
N ILE A 56 14.83 20.63 0.41
CA ILE A 56 13.59 20.13 -0.20
C ILE A 56 12.70 21.32 -0.47
N ASN A 57 12.50 21.64 -1.74
CA ASN A 57 11.63 22.74 -2.15
C ASN A 57 10.17 22.29 -2.29
N LYS A 58 9.28 23.26 -2.38
CA LYS A 58 7.83 23.05 -2.38
C LYS A 58 7.37 22.04 -3.44
N SER A 59 7.90 22.11 -4.66
CA SER A 59 7.47 21.21 -5.75
C SER A 59 7.81 19.75 -5.46
N ILE A 60 9.00 19.47 -4.91
CA ILE A 60 9.41 18.12 -4.51
C ILE A 60 8.59 17.65 -3.31
N PHE A 61 8.45 18.50 -2.29
CA PHE A 61 7.63 18.17 -1.12
C PHE A 61 6.18 17.81 -1.50
N ASP A 62 5.54 18.61 -2.32
CA ASP A 62 4.17 18.38 -2.79
C ASP A 62 4.06 17.11 -3.66
N SER A 63 5.09 16.82 -4.46
CA SER A 63 5.16 15.62 -5.28
C SER A 63 5.30 14.37 -4.42
N ASP A 64 6.19 14.41 -3.43
CA ASP A 64 6.46 13.28 -2.54
C ASP A 64 5.26 13.00 -1.62
N LEU A 65 4.64 14.04 -1.04
CA LEU A 65 3.37 13.92 -0.31
C LEU A 65 2.28 13.28 -1.18
N THR A 66 2.16 13.74 -2.44
CA THR A 66 1.19 13.19 -3.40
C THR A 66 1.46 11.71 -3.67
N ALA A 67 2.73 11.34 -3.91
CA ALA A 67 3.12 9.96 -4.19
C ALA A 67 2.85 9.05 -2.98
N SER A 68 3.21 9.51 -1.77
CA SER A 68 2.96 8.79 -0.53
C SER A 68 1.47 8.56 -0.30
N MET A 69 0.64 9.56 -0.50
CA MET A 69 -0.82 9.45 -0.35
C MET A 69 -1.44 8.53 -1.41
N LYS A 70 -0.99 8.63 -2.67
CA LYS A 70 -1.45 7.72 -3.75
C LYS A 70 -1.08 6.27 -3.46
N TYR A 71 0.11 6.05 -2.95
CA TYR A 71 0.52 4.71 -2.53
C TYR A 71 -0.38 4.15 -1.42
N GLN A 72 -0.88 5.00 -0.52
CA GLN A 72 -1.84 4.65 0.53
C GLN A 72 -3.30 4.55 0.04
N GLY A 73 -3.55 4.76 -1.26
CA GLY A 73 -4.88 4.64 -1.86
C GLY A 73 -5.74 5.90 -1.77
N ALA A 74 -5.15 7.06 -1.41
CA ALA A 74 -5.89 8.32 -1.37
C ALA A 74 -6.33 8.75 -2.78
N ASN A 75 -7.54 9.28 -2.88
CA ASN A 75 -8.06 9.89 -4.10
C ASN A 75 -7.57 11.33 -4.28
N ASP A 76 -7.80 11.91 -5.45
CA ASP A 76 -7.34 13.25 -5.79
C ASP A 76 -7.93 14.35 -4.91
N GLU A 77 -9.17 14.19 -4.40
CA GLU A 77 -9.79 15.12 -3.46
C GLU A 77 -9.08 15.11 -2.11
N GLN A 78 -8.81 13.93 -1.56
CA GLN A 78 -8.06 13.76 -0.31
C GLN A 78 -6.66 14.34 -0.41
N ILE A 79 -5.98 14.13 -1.54
CA ILE A 79 -4.66 14.68 -1.81
C ILE A 79 -4.71 16.21 -1.88
N SER A 80 -5.71 16.77 -2.57
CA SER A 80 -5.91 18.22 -2.65
C SER A 80 -6.14 18.83 -1.27
N LEU A 81 -6.97 18.22 -0.43
CA LEU A 81 -7.20 18.65 0.95
C LEU A 81 -5.91 18.61 1.76
N ALA A 82 -5.15 17.53 1.70
CA ALA A 82 -3.90 17.38 2.43
C ALA A 82 -2.84 18.42 2.04
N LYS A 83 -2.72 18.73 0.75
CA LYS A 83 -1.79 19.78 0.24
C LYS A 83 -2.15 21.18 0.71
N ASN A 84 -3.40 21.42 1.06
CA ASN A 84 -3.89 22.70 1.57
C ASN A 84 -3.99 22.75 3.11
N ASP A 85 -3.90 21.61 3.80
CA ASP A 85 -3.95 21.55 5.25
C ASP A 85 -2.55 21.69 5.87
N ASN A 86 -2.36 22.75 6.65
CA ASN A 86 -1.08 23.03 7.28
C ASN A 86 -0.67 21.98 8.32
N ALA A 87 -1.64 21.40 9.04
CA ALA A 87 -1.34 20.37 10.04
C ALA A 87 -0.83 19.09 9.37
N THR A 88 -1.43 18.69 8.27
CA THR A 88 -0.97 17.56 7.46
C THR A 88 0.42 17.78 6.89
N LYS A 89 0.69 18.99 6.35
CA LYS A 89 2.03 19.34 5.83
C LYS A 89 3.10 19.31 6.92
N GLN A 90 2.81 19.87 8.10
CA GLN A 90 3.72 19.82 9.22
C GLN A 90 3.99 18.39 9.68
N TYR A 91 2.94 17.60 9.86
CA TYR A 91 3.09 16.18 10.21
C TYR A 91 3.95 15.44 9.19
N TYR A 92 3.66 15.63 7.89
CA TYR A 92 4.41 14.97 6.83
C TYR A 92 5.88 15.42 6.80
N SER A 93 6.15 16.70 7.05
CA SER A 93 7.52 17.19 7.13
C SER A 93 8.32 16.53 8.27
N GLU A 94 7.71 16.29 9.42
CA GLU A 94 8.36 15.57 10.53
C GLU A 94 8.65 14.11 10.18
N VAL A 95 7.72 13.43 9.50
CA VAL A 95 7.94 12.07 8.98
C VAL A 95 9.13 12.05 8.01
N LEU A 96 9.16 12.99 7.06
CA LEU A 96 10.21 13.10 6.05
C LEU A 96 11.58 13.40 6.69
N ILE A 97 11.63 14.32 7.65
CA ILE A 97 12.87 14.63 8.41
C ILE A 97 13.38 13.38 9.11
N ARG A 98 12.52 12.68 9.84
CA ARG A 98 12.88 11.44 10.54
C ARG A 98 13.44 10.40 9.57
N ASP A 99 12.76 10.19 8.47
CA ASP A 99 13.14 9.15 7.50
C ASP A 99 14.49 9.49 6.83
N VAL A 100 14.71 10.75 6.46
CA VAL A 100 15.99 11.22 5.92
C VAL A 100 17.13 11.03 6.93
N LEU A 101 16.92 11.39 8.19
CA LEU A 101 17.94 11.25 9.25
C LEU A 101 18.27 9.77 9.50
N LEU A 102 17.25 8.89 9.53
CA LEU A 102 17.46 7.46 9.68
C LEU A 102 18.22 6.85 8.49
N LEU A 103 17.88 7.26 7.26
CA LEU A 103 18.57 6.79 6.06
C LEU A 103 20.04 7.27 6.01
N LYS A 104 20.31 8.53 6.39
CA LYS A 104 21.68 9.03 6.52
C LYS A 104 22.48 8.24 7.55
N LYS A 105 21.87 7.96 8.71
CA LYS A 105 22.53 7.17 9.75
C LYS A 105 22.80 5.74 9.30
N ALA A 106 21.85 5.10 8.63
CA ALA A 106 22.00 3.75 8.10
C ALA A 106 23.12 3.67 7.05
N GLU A 107 23.33 4.76 6.28
CA GLU A 107 24.44 4.85 5.34
C GLU A 107 25.79 5.02 6.01
N GLU A 108 25.90 5.93 7.01
CA GLU A 108 27.11 6.07 7.83
C GLU A 108 27.51 4.71 8.46
N ASP A 109 26.53 3.93 8.93
CA ASP A 109 26.74 2.61 9.51
C ASP A 109 26.98 1.51 8.46
N LYS A 110 26.91 1.84 7.16
CA LYS A 110 27.00 0.89 6.04
C LYS A 110 25.98 -0.25 6.15
N PHE A 111 24.83 0.04 6.80
CA PHE A 111 23.80 -0.97 7.07
C PHE A 111 23.30 -1.63 5.79
N PHE A 112 23.05 -0.83 4.75
CA PHE A 112 22.55 -1.33 3.46
C PHE A 112 23.60 -2.08 2.63
N GLU A 113 24.87 -2.07 3.03
CA GLU A 113 25.91 -2.86 2.39
C GLU A 113 25.94 -4.31 2.89
N THR A 114 25.28 -4.61 4.01
CA THR A 114 25.20 -5.97 4.55
C THR A 114 24.39 -6.89 3.63
N GLU A 115 24.78 -8.15 3.51
CA GLU A 115 24.06 -9.14 2.66
C GLU A 115 22.62 -9.38 3.15
N GLU A 116 22.41 -9.32 4.45
CA GLU A 116 21.08 -9.44 5.06
C GLU A 116 20.17 -8.29 4.64
N ALA A 117 20.62 -7.02 4.82
CA ALA A 117 19.85 -5.86 4.43
C ALA A 117 19.52 -5.84 2.95
N LYS A 118 20.53 -6.14 2.08
CA LYS A 118 20.33 -6.25 0.63
C LYS A 118 19.24 -7.28 0.30
N SER A 119 19.31 -8.46 0.89
CA SER A 119 18.35 -9.53 0.65
C SER A 119 16.93 -9.13 1.06
N ILE A 120 16.77 -8.51 2.22
CA ILE A 120 15.47 -8.06 2.73
C ILE A 120 14.91 -6.95 1.83
N ILE A 121 15.73 -5.95 1.47
CA ILE A 121 15.31 -4.82 0.63
C ILE A 121 14.90 -5.31 -0.76
N ASN A 122 15.68 -6.23 -1.37
CA ASN A 122 15.36 -6.77 -2.68
C ASN A 122 14.03 -7.54 -2.67
N ALA A 123 13.79 -8.34 -1.64
CA ALA A 123 12.51 -9.05 -1.49
C ALA A 123 11.34 -8.09 -1.28
N ALA A 124 11.51 -7.08 -0.41
CA ALA A 124 10.51 -6.05 -0.16
C ALA A 124 10.21 -5.24 -1.43
N MET A 125 11.23 -4.80 -2.16
CA MET A 125 11.09 -4.03 -3.39
C MET A 125 10.38 -4.81 -4.50
N ARG A 126 10.71 -6.10 -4.68
CA ARG A 126 9.98 -6.99 -5.61
C ARG A 126 8.50 -7.06 -5.26
N THR A 127 8.18 -7.29 -3.99
CA THR A 127 6.80 -7.38 -3.51
C THR A 127 6.07 -6.05 -3.70
N LEU A 128 6.69 -4.93 -3.30
CA LEU A 128 6.15 -3.59 -3.46
C LEU A 128 5.81 -3.27 -4.93
N LYS A 129 6.76 -3.52 -5.84
CA LYS A 129 6.55 -3.28 -7.28
C LYS A 129 5.42 -4.11 -7.84
N ALA A 130 5.34 -5.40 -7.47
CA ALA A 130 4.27 -6.29 -7.92
C ALA A 130 2.91 -5.85 -7.38
N GLN A 131 2.82 -5.50 -6.10
CA GLN A 131 1.58 -5.02 -5.47
C GLN A 131 1.12 -3.69 -6.05
N TYR A 132 2.02 -2.73 -6.24
CA TYR A 132 1.69 -1.44 -6.83
C TYR A 132 1.17 -1.60 -8.27
N TYR A 133 1.82 -2.45 -9.07
CA TYR A 133 1.35 -2.73 -10.43
C TYR A 133 -0.01 -3.42 -10.44
N LEU A 134 -0.22 -4.40 -9.55
CA LEU A 134 -1.51 -5.06 -9.38
C LEU A 134 -2.63 -4.06 -9.04
N GLN A 135 -2.39 -3.16 -8.08
CA GLN A 135 -3.35 -2.10 -7.73
C GLN A 135 -3.67 -1.21 -8.92
N ARG A 136 -2.66 -0.86 -9.73
CA ARG A 136 -2.85 -0.08 -10.96
C ARG A 136 -3.71 -0.82 -11.97
N LEU A 137 -3.48 -2.11 -12.20
CA LEU A 137 -4.30 -2.92 -13.10
C LEU A 137 -5.77 -2.97 -12.64
N ILE A 138 -6.02 -3.18 -11.35
CA ILE A 138 -7.36 -3.19 -10.78
C ILE A 138 -8.04 -1.83 -10.96
N LEU A 139 -7.34 -0.74 -10.66
CA LEU A 139 -7.86 0.61 -10.82
C LEU A 139 -8.19 0.95 -12.29
N GLU A 140 -7.31 0.60 -13.22
CA GLU A 140 -7.58 0.81 -14.65
C GLU A 140 -8.75 -0.05 -15.15
N ALA A 141 -8.81 -1.31 -14.74
CA ALA A 141 -9.92 -2.19 -15.06
C ALA A 141 -11.25 -1.64 -14.53
N SER A 142 -11.26 -1.08 -13.31
CA SER A 142 -12.47 -0.56 -12.67
C SER A 142 -13.11 0.63 -13.41
N LYS A 143 -12.31 1.41 -14.14
CA LYS A 143 -12.81 2.54 -14.94
C LYS A 143 -13.69 2.09 -16.10
N ASN A 144 -13.44 0.89 -16.61
CA ASN A 144 -14.16 0.33 -17.77
C ASN A 144 -15.37 -0.53 -17.37
N ILE A 145 -15.59 -0.74 -16.07
CA ILE A 145 -16.74 -1.49 -15.57
C ILE A 145 -17.92 -0.55 -15.43
N PRO A 146 -19.07 -0.85 -16.05
CA PRO A 146 -20.27 -0.06 -15.89
C PRO A 146 -20.74 -0.08 -14.42
N ASP A 147 -21.51 0.94 -14.05
CA ASP A 147 -22.15 0.93 -12.74
C ASP A 147 -23.08 -0.26 -12.60
N PRO A 148 -23.08 -0.93 -11.44
CA PRO A 148 -24.03 -2.03 -11.21
C PRO A 148 -25.46 -1.54 -11.20
N THR A 149 -26.40 -2.39 -11.60
CA THR A 149 -27.81 -2.10 -11.31
C THR A 149 -28.06 -2.08 -9.80
N PRO A 150 -29.13 -1.41 -9.33
CA PRO A 150 -29.46 -1.40 -7.89
C PRO A 150 -29.58 -2.81 -7.29
N GLU A 151 -30.08 -3.77 -8.07
CA GLU A 151 -30.22 -5.17 -7.66
C GLU A 151 -28.84 -5.84 -7.51
N GLN A 152 -27.92 -5.61 -8.47
CA GLN A 152 -26.55 -6.13 -8.42
C GLN A 152 -25.77 -5.54 -7.24
N ALA A 153 -25.89 -4.23 -7.03
CA ALA A 153 -25.23 -3.54 -5.93
C ALA A 153 -25.74 -4.03 -4.58
N ARG A 154 -27.07 -4.24 -4.45
CA ARG A 154 -27.67 -4.78 -3.22
C ARG A 154 -27.24 -6.23 -2.99
N ALA A 155 -27.26 -7.08 -4.01
CA ALA A 155 -26.82 -8.47 -3.88
C ALA A 155 -25.36 -8.57 -3.46
N PHE A 156 -24.49 -7.74 -4.04
CA PHE A 156 -23.08 -7.64 -3.65
C PHE A 156 -22.93 -7.20 -2.20
N PHE A 157 -23.67 -6.15 -1.78
CA PHE A 157 -23.63 -5.67 -0.41
C PHE A 157 -24.05 -6.77 0.58
N GLU A 158 -25.17 -7.46 0.34
CA GLU A 158 -25.61 -8.54 1.23
C GLU A 158 -24.61 -9.70 1.32
N GLN A 159 -23.95 -10.02 0.21
CA GLN A 159 -22.91 -11.07 0.17
C GLN A 159 -21.66 -10.67 0.96
N ALA A 160 -21.24 -9.41 0.89
CA ALA A 160 -20.01 -8.90 1.49
C ALA A 160 -20.25 -8.04 2.74
N LYS A 161 -21.46 -8.08 3.31
CA LYS A 161 -21.94 -7.17 4.37
C LYS A 161 -21.01 -7.08 5.57
N ASP A 162 -20.54 -8.21 6.07
CA ASP A 162 -19.70 -8.26 7.26
C ASP A 162 -18.34 -7.60 6.99
N GLN A 163 -17.74 -7.87 5.82
CA GLN A 163 -16.47 -7.27 5.42
C GLN A 163 -16.63 -5.77 5.18
N ILE A 164 -17.69 -5.35 4.47
CA ILE A 164 -17.98 -3.95 4.20
C ILE A 164 -18.26 -3.19 5.50
N SER A 165 -19.02 -3.78 6.40
CA SER A 165 -19.29 -3.19 7.72
C SER A 165 -18.01 -3.01 8.53
N GLN A 166 -17.18 -4.01 8.55
CA GLN A 166 -15.92 -3.99 9.31
C GLN A 166 -14.90 -2.99 8.76
N MET A 167 -14.73 -2.94 7.43
CA MET A 167 -13.72 -2.08 6.80
C MET A 167 -14.18 -0.64 6.61
N TYR A 168 -15.46 -0.43 6.34
CA TYR A 168 -15.98 0.88 5.94
C TYR A 168 -17.05 1.44 6.88
N GLY A 169 -17.48 0.69 7.89
CA GLY A 169 -18.54 1.09 8.81
C GLY A 169 -19.93 1.15 8.17
N ILE A 170 -20.11 0.57 6.98
CA ILE A 170 -21.36 0.59 6.23
C ILE A 170 -22.19 -0.64 6.61
N THR A 171 -23.29 -0.42 7.33
CA THR A 171 -24.17 -1.50 7.82
C THR A 171 -25.43 -1.68 6.99
N ASN A 172 -25.78 -0.72 6.14
CA ASN A 172 -27.00 -0.71 5.34
C ASN A 172 -26.77 -0.21 3.92
N TYR A 173 -27.45 -0.83 2.95
CA TYR A 173 -27.54 -0.33 1.59
C TYR A 173 -28.67 0.70 1.48
N ASN A 174 -28.33 1.95 1.23
CA ASN A 174 -29.27 3.06 1.07
C ASN A 174 -28.70 4.13 0.13
N THR A 175 -29.45 5.19 -0.14
CA THR A 175 -29.04 6.27 -1.06
C THR A 175 -27.71 6.92 -0.67
N GLN A 176 -27.37 7.00 0.62
CA GLN A 176 -26.14 7.63 1.11
C GLN A 176 -24.92 6.71 0.91
N THR A 177 -25.12 5.40 0.98
CA THR A 177 -24.05 4.39 0.86
C THR A 177 -23.92 3.81 -0.53
N MET A 178 -24.93 3.98 -1.38
CA MET A 178 -25.02 3.39 -2.72
C MET A 178 -23.76 3.71 -3.59
N THR A 179 -23.32 4.95 -3.61
CA THR A 179 -22.13 5.34 -4.40
C THR A 179 -20.89 4.59 -3.98
N THR A 180 -20.65 4.47 -2.67
CA THR A 180 -19.52 3.72 -2.13
C THR A 180 -19.63 2.23 -2.45
N ILE A 181 -20.84 1.66 -2.33
CA ILE A 181 -21.06 0.23 -2.63
C ILE A 181 -20.88 -0.04 -4.13
N ASN A 182 -21.31 0.85 -5.01
CA ASN A 182 -21.07 0.74 -6.45
C ASN A 182 -19.56 0.76 -6.77
N GLN A 183 -18.80 1.62 -6.09
CA GLN A 183 -17.34 1.65 -6.22
C GLN A 183 -16.70 0.33 -5.76
N LEU A 184 -17.10 -0.17 -4.59
CA LEU A 184 -16.61 -1.45 -4.06
C LEU A 184 -16.96 -2.63 -4.98
N TYR A 185 -18.16 -2.64 -5.56
CA TYR A 185 -18.55 -3.62 -6.58
C TYR A 185 -17.60 -3.59 -7.78
N LYS A 186 -17.32 -2.40 -8.34
CA LYS A 186 -16.42 -2.25 -9.48
C LYS A 186 -15.01 -2.75 -9.15
N VAL A 187 -14.50 -2.41 -7.97
CA VAL A 187 -13.18 -2.88 -7.52
C VAL A 187 -13.16 -4.40 -7.41
N ALA A 188 -14.12 -5.01 -6.73
CA ALA A 188 -14.20 -6.45 -6.56
C ALA A 188 -14.32 -7.20 -7.90
N TYR A 189 -15.11 -6.67 -8.84
CA TYR A 189 -15.22 -7.23 -10.17
C TYR A 189 -13.92 -7.09 -10.97
N SER A 190 -13.23 -5.95 -10.83
CA SER A 190 -11.93 -5.70 -11.44
C SER A 190 -10.86 -6.66 -10.92
N GLU A 191 -10.87 -6.94 -9.62
CA GLU A 191 -9.96 -7.92 -9.02
C GLU A 191 -10.14 -9.29 -9.64
N GLN A 192 -11.37 -9.73 -9.86
CA GLN A 192 -11.64 -11.01 -10.52
C GLN A 192 -11.14 -11.04 -11.96
N LEU A 193 -11.32 -9.95 -12.72
CA LEU A 193 -10.80 -9.84 -14.10
C LEU A 193 -9.28 -9.89 -14.12
N VAL A 194 -8.62 -9.10 -13.29
CA VAL A 194 -7.16 -9.07 -13.20
C VAL A 194 -6.60 -10.42 -12.72
N GLN A 195 -7.28 -11.09 -11.77
CA GLN A 195 -6.87 -12.41 -11.32
C GLN A 195 -6.93 -13.46 -12.44
N ARG A 196 -7.95 -13.36 -13.32
CA ARG A 196 -8.03 -14.21 -14.52
C ARG A 196 -6.86 -13.93 -15.46
N ASP A 197 -6.56 -12.66 -15.71
CA ASP A 197 -5.42 -12.27 -16.56
C ASP A 197 -4.08 -12.78 -16.00
N ILE A 198 -3.90 -12.74 -14.67
CA ILE A 198 -2.73 -13.32 -13.99
C ILE A 198 -2.68 -14.84 -14.19
N THR A 199 -3.83 -15.52 -14.15
CA THR A 199 -3.92 -16.96 -14.42
C THR A 199 -3.51 -17.25 -15.85
N ASP A 200 -4.01 -16.48 -16.82
CA ASP A 200 -3.64 -16.60 -18.23
C ASP A 200 -2.15 -16.37 -18.48
N LEU A 201 -1.54 -15.40 -17.77
CA LEU A 201 -0.09 -15.17 -17.82
C LEU A 201 0.69 -16.36 -17.27
N LYS A 202 0.21 -16.98 -16.21
CA LYS A 202 0.79 -18.14 -15.57
C LYS A 202 0.73 -19.38 -16.48
N ASP A 203 -0.40 -19.54 -17.20
CA ASP A 203 -0.60 -20.65 -18.10
C ASP A 203 0.26 -20.55 -19.38
N LYS A 204 0.60 -19.31 -19.79
CA LYS A 204 1.50 -19.04 -20.92
C LYS A 204 2.96 -19.12 -20.57
N ALA A 205 3.31 -19.02 -19.29
CA ALA A 205 4.69 -19.04 -18.82
C ALA A 205 5.21 -20.48 -18.71
N ILE A 206 6.48 -20.67 -19.07
CA ILE A 206 7.17 -21.94 -18.79
C ILE A 206 7.57 -21.90 -17.30
N ILE A 207 6.88 -22.67 -16.47
CA ILE A 207 7.11 -22.70 -15.02
C ILE A 207 7.54 -24.12 -14.64
N GLU A 208 8.81 -24.26 -14.28
CA GLU A 208 9.36 -25.49 -13.73
C GLU A 208 9.49 -25.40 -12.21
N ARG A 209 9.14 -26.46 -11.50
CA ARG A 209 9.29 -26.55 -10.04
C ARG A 209 10.13 -27.74 -9.68
N ASN A 210 11.19 -27.49 -8.92
CA ASN A 210 12.00 -28.57 -8.37
C ASN A 210 11.35 -29.11 -7.08
N ASN A 211 10.48 -30.07 -7.23
CA ASN A 211 9.74 -30.65 -6.09
C ASN A 211 10.65 -31.39 -5.11
N SER A 212 11.85 -31.83 -5.52
CA SER A 212 12.81 -32.43 -4.60
C SER A 212 13.37 -31.40 -3.58
N VAL A 213 13.37 -30.12 -3.94
CA VAL A 213 13.78 -29.00 -3.05
C VAL A 213 12.60 -28.39 -2.32
N LEU A 214 11.47 -28.23 -3.01
CA LEU A 214 10.26 -27.64 -2.43
C LEU A 214 9.53 -28.55 -1.46
N GLY A 215 9.75 -29.86 -1.56
CA GLY A 215 8.97 -30.85 -0.85
C GLY A 215 7.57 -31.05 -1.45
N GLU A 216 6.86 -32.05 -0.98
CA GLU A 216 5.45 -32.20 -1.30
C GLU A 216 4.63 -31.11 -0.62
N ALA A 217 3.69 -30.51 -1.37
CA ALA A 217 2.78 -29.51 -0.82
C ALA A 217 1.88 -30.18 0.23
N SER A 218 2.22 -30.05 1.50
CA SER A 218 1.27 -30.34 2.59
C SER A 218 0.14 -29.33 2.56
N MET A 219 -1.07 -29.75 2.87
CA MET A 219 -2.33 -29.01 2.69
C MET A 219 -2.44 -27.66 3.40
N MET A 220 -1.44 -27.13 4.01
CA MET A 220 -1.29 -25.74 4.47
C MET A 220 0.15 -25.54 4.94
N SER A 221 0.87 -24.65 4.31
CA SER A 221 2.19 -24.29 4.79
C SER A 221 2.08 -23.54 6.13
N PRO A 222 3.06 -23.68 7.04
CA PRO A 222 3.11 -22.87 8.26
C PRO A 222 3.02 -21.36 8.01
N LEU A 223 3.48 -20.89 6.86
CA LEU A 223 3.37 -19.50 6.42
C LEU A 223 1.92 -19.09 6.08
N GLN A 224 1.12 -19.98 5.47
CA GLN A 224 -0.29 -19.74 5.24
C GLN A 224 -1.09 -19.75 6.55
N GLN A 225 -0.72 -20.62 7.50
CA GLN A 225 -1.29 -20.61 8.85
C GLN A 225 -0.92 -19.33 9.63
N LEU A 226 0.32 -18.85 9.50
CA LEU A 226 0.76 -17.58 10.07
C LEU A 226 0.03 -16.38 9.43
N GLN A 227 -0.15 -16.35 8.13
CA GLN A 227 -0.90 -15.29 7.46
C GLN A 227 -2.37 -15.28 7.84
N GLN A 228 -3.03 -16.43 7.94
CA GLN A 228 -4.40 -16.54 8.45
C GLN A 228 -4.47 -16.15 9.95
N GLY A 229 -3.50 -16.58 10.75
CA GLY A 229 -3.40 -16.23 12.18
C GLY A 229 -3.15 -14.74 12.40
N MET A 230 -2.40 -14.06 11.53
CA MET A 230 -2.21 -12.60 11.57
C MET A 230 -3.47 -11.85 11.14
N GLN A 231 -4.18 -12.33 10.12
CA GLN A 231 -5.46 -11.72 9.69
C GLN A 231 -6.55 -11.86 10.76
N THR A 232 -6.59 -12.98 11.47
CA THR A 232 -7.56 -13.19 12.55
C THR A 232 -7.20 -12.48 13.86
N ASN A 233 -5.93 -12.18 14.11
CA ASN A 233 -5.47 -11.49 15.34
C ASN A 233 -5.43 -9.95 15.20
N LEU A 234 -5.62 -9.41 13.98
CA LEU A 234 -5.76 -7.96 13.77
C LEU A 234 -7.18 -7.44 14.05
N LEU A 235 -8.10 -8.33 14.40
CA LEU A 235 -9.42 -7.95 14.83
C LEU A 235 -9.42 -7.80 16.36
N PRO A 236 -9.65 -6.61 16.92
CA PRO A 236 -9.89 -6.48 18.33
C PRO A 236 -11.18 -7.27 18.65
N ARG A 237 -11.05 -8.31 19.47
CA ARG A 237 -12.20 -8.91 20.14
C ARG A 237 -12.82 -7.83 21.01
N GLY A 238 -13.84 -7.16 20.46
CA GLY A 238 -14.70 -6.29 21.22
C GLY A 238 -15.44 -7.12 22.28
N ASN A 239 -15.19 -6.81 23.51
CA ASN A 239 -16.14 -7.02 24.61
C ASN A 239 -17.06 -5.81 24.71
#